data_9849719166c2fe22a3f7254006cdaf47
#
_entry.id   9849719166c2fe22a3f7254006cdaf47
#
_cell.length_a   1.000
_cell.length_b   1.000
_cell.length_c   1.000
_cell.angle_alpha   90.00
_cell.angle_beta   90.00
_cell.angle_gamma   90.00
#
_symmetry.space_group_name_H-M   'P 1'
#
loop_
_entity.id
_entity.type
_entity.pdbx_description
1 polymer ?
#
loop_
_entity_poly.entity_id
_entity_poly.type
_entity_poly.pdbx_seq_one_letter_code
_entity_poly.pdbx_strand_id
1 'polypeptide(L)'
;GELILRGEAVIGYKDFERINEQIEDVDARYKNPRNLCSGSVRQLNNEITARRNVKFFAFTLVKADGAEFENSRMQQLSWLEKQGFEVVEHHLADRASIEEEVAWFSEQIVHNDFPSDGLVLVYDDIAYGQSLGTTAKFPRDSYAFKWADEIRETTLLEIEWSPSRTGLINPVAIF
;
A
#
# COMPACT_ATOMS: atom_id res chain seq x y z
N GLY A 1 -21.71 -9.92 14.65
CA GLY A 1 -21.61 -8.67 13.88
C GLY A 1 -20.71 -8.85 12.65
N GLU A 2 -20.80 -7.95 11.74
CA GLU A 2 -19.97 -7.93 10.54
C GLU A 2 -18.88 -6.87 10.69
N LEU A 3 -17.65 -7.22 10.30
CA LEU A 3 -16.51 -6.31 10.24
C LEU A 3 -15.97 -6.33 8.81
N ILE A 4 -15.92 -5.15 8.17
CA ILE A 4 -15.34 -4.98 6.84
C ILE A 4 -14.29 -3.89 6.91
N LEU A 5 -13.06 -4.23 6.54
CA LEU A 5 -11.95 -3.29 6.47
C LEU A 5 -11.18 -3.45 5.16
N ARG A 6 -10.45 -2.42 4.79
CA ARG A 6 -9.51 -2.44 3.67
C ARG A 6 -8.10 -2.27 4.18
N GLY A 7 -7.18 -2.95 3.54
CA GLY A 7 -5.78 -2.88 3.86
C GLY A 7 -4.92 -3.35 2.69
N GLU A 8 -3.64 -3.35 2.90
CA GLU A 8 -2.67 -3.82 1.92
C GLU A 8 -1.85 -4.98 2.51
N ALA A 9 -1.67 -6.02 1.70
CA ALA A 9 -0.77 -7.11 2.02
C ALA A 9 0.63 -6.75 1.54
N VAL A 10 1.62 -6.90 2.42
CA VAL A 10 3.02 -6.56 2.14
C VAL A 10 3.97 -7.65 2.62
N ILE A 11 5.16 -7.71 2.03
CA ILE A 11 6.30 -8.48 2.52
C ILE A 11 7.44 -7.49 2.74
N GLY A 12 8.09 -7.57 3.90
CA GLY A 12 9.22 -6.71 4.24
C GLY A 12 10.46 -7.03 3.42
N TYR A 13 11.37 -6.06 3.31
CA TYR A 13 12.65 -6.23 2.59
C TYR A 13 13.48 -7.38 3.14
N LYS A 14 13.56 -7.53 4.46
CA LYS A 14 14.30 -8.63 5.12
C LYS A 14 13.75 -10.00 4.75
N ASP A 15 12.43 -10.16 4.75
CA ASP A 15 11.78 -11.41 4.35
C ASP A 15 11.93 -11.67 2.85
N PHE A 16 11.85 -10.62 2.04
CA PHE A 16 12.09 -10.70 0.60
C PHE A 16 13.50 -11.20 0.27
N GLU A 17 14.52 -10.64 0.90
CA GLU A 17 15.92 -11.04 0.72
C GLU A 17 16.10 -12.52 1.15
N ARG A 18 15.66 -12.87 2.36
CA ARG A 18 15.72 -14.24 2.88
C ARG A 18 15.05 -15.26 1.97
N ILE A 19 13.90 -14.92 1.38
CA ILE A 19 13.16 -15.83 0.50
C ILE A 19 13.88 -15.97 -0.84
N ASN A 20 14.37 -14.87 -1.41
CA ASN A 20 15.10 -14.91 -2.67
C ASN A 20 16.43 -15.67 -2.57
N GLU A 21 17.13 -15.59 -1.45
CA GLU A 21 18.35 -16.36 -1.21
C GLU A 21 18.13 -17.88 -1.25
N GLN A 22 16.93 -18.34 -0.89
CA GLN A 22 16.55 -19.76 -0.92
C GLN A 22 16.17 -20.26 -2.32
N ILE A 23 16.03 -19.37 -3.30
CA ILE A 23 15.75 -19.73 -4.70
C ILE A 23 17.07 -19.92 -5.42
N GLU A 24 17.39 -21.19 -5.75
CA GLU A 24 18.64 -21.56 -6.43
C GLU A 24 18.72 -20.97 -7.83
N ASP A 25 17.63 -21.06 -8.58
CA ASP A 25 17.53 -20.49 -9.93
C ASP A 25 17.40 -18.96 -9.86
N VAL A 26 18.46 -18.27 -10.26
CA VAL A 26 18.53 -16.81 -10.25
C VAL A 26 17.44 -16.16 -11.12
N ASP A 27 17.10 -16.78 -12.23
CA ASP A 27 16.07 -16.26 -13.15
C ASP A 27 14.65 -16.42 -12.58
N ALA A 28 14.48 -17.36 -11.65
CA ALA A 28 13.21 -17.55 -10.92
C ALA A 28 13.03 -16.62 -9.71
N ARG A 29 14.04 -15.84 -9.34
CA ARG A 29 13.97 -14.91 -8.22
C ARG A 29 12.98 -13.79 -8.48
N TYR A 30 12.31 -13.37 -7.41
CA TYR A 30 11.41 -12.23 -7.48
C TYR A 30 12.19 -10.92 -7.61
N LYS A 31 11.70 -10.00 -8.46
CA LYS A 31 12.37 -8.74 -8.74
C LYS A 31 12.20 -7.70 -7.63
N ASN A 32 11.11 -7.77 -6.90
CA ASN A 32 10.81 -6.84 -5.80
C ASN A 32 9.82 -7.45 -4.78
N PRO A 33 9.70 -6.88 -3.56
CA PRO A 33 8.79 -7.38 -2.52
C PRO A 33 7.33 -7.41 -2.96
N ARG A 34 6.88 -6.45 -3.77
CA ARG A 34 5.50 -6.37 -4.27
C ARG A 34 5.14 -7.57 -5.15
N ASN A 35 6.05 -7.97 -6.05
CA ASN A 35 5.85 -9.15 -6.90
C ASN A 35 5.82 -10.44 -6.07
N LEU A 36 6.69 -10.56 -5.08
CA LEU A 36 6.70 -11.68 -4.16
C LEU A 36 5.39 -11.74 -3.36
N CYS A 37 4.93 -10.62 -2.81
CA CYS A 37 3.67 -10.53 -2.06
C CYS A 37 2.48 -10.91 -2.94
N SER A 38 2.36 -10.33 -4.14
CA SER A 38 1.30 -10.63 -5.09
C SER A 38 1.27 -12.12 -5.49
N GLY A 39 2.44 -12.73 -5.67
CA GLY A 39 2.57 -14.17 -5.90
C GLY A 39 2.20 -15.00 -4.68
N SER A 40 2.48 -14.48 -3.47
CA SER A 40 2.25 -15.19 -2.21
C SER A 40 0.77 -15.27 -1.86
N VAL A 41 0.02 -14.20 -2.01
CA VAL A 41 -1.43 -14.18 -1.70
C VAL A 41 -2.27 -14.98 -2.70
N ARG A 42 -1.69 -15.37 -3.83
CA ARG A 42 -2.34 -16.21 -4.84
C ARG A 42 -2.01 -17.70 -4.71
N GLN A 43 -1.20 -18.09 -3.73
CA GLN A 43 -0.86 -19.49 -3.49
C GLN A 43 -2.07 -20.30 -3.08
N LEU A 44 -2.24 -21.48 -3.67
CA LEU A 44 -3.28 -22.43 -3.26
C LEU A 44 -2.98 -23.05 -1.88
N ASN A 45 -1.69 -23.16 -1.54
CA ASN A 45 -1.25 -23.65 -0.24
C ASN A 45 -0.95 -22.47 0.69
N ASN A 46 -1.80 -22.28 1.70
CA ASN A 46 -1.68 -21.22 2.69
C ASN A 46 -0.43 -21.32 3.58
N GLU A 47 0.16 -22.51 3.74
CA GLU A 47 1.42 -22.68 4.47
C GLU A 47 2.58 -21.96 3.77
N ILE A 48 2.58 -21.89 2.44
CA ILE A 48 3.58 -21.13 1.69
C ILE A 48 3.44 -19.64 2.02
N THR A 49 2.22 -19.13 2.03
CA THR A 49 1.94 -17.73 2.37
C THR A 49 2.36 -17.42 3.81
N ALA A 50 2.04 -18.32 4.75
CA ALA A 50 2.43 -18.17 6.15
C ALA A 50 3.96 -18.13 6.35
N ARG A 51 4.69 -19.02 5.68
CA ARG A 51 6.17 -19.05 5.74
C ARG A 51 6.84 -17.80 5.13
N ARG A 52 6.14 -17.13 4.22
CA ARG A 52 6.62 -15.89 3.59
C ARG A 52 6.37 -14.65 4.42
N ASN A 53 5.75 -14.78 5.60
CA ASN A 53 5.49 -13.70 6.54
C ASN A 53 4.76 -12.52 5.88
N VAL A 54 3.69 -12.83 5.14
CA VAL A 54 2.83 -11.78 4.55
C VAL A 54 2.13 -11.04 5.69
N LYS A 55 2.36 -9.74 5.79
CA LYS A 55 1.70 -8.83 6.72
C LYS A 55 0.52 -8.16 6.04
N PHE A 56 -0.47 -7.74 6.83
CA PHE A 56 -1.62 -7.00 6.37
C PHE A 56 -1.76 -5.73 7.20
N PHE A 57 -1.68 -4.58 6.55
CA PHE A 57 -1.89 -3.28 7.18
C PHE A 57 -3.25 -2.71 6.81
N ALA A 58 -4.12 -2.51 7.80
CA ALA A 58 -5.41 -1.88 7.61
C ALA A 58 -5.25 -0.36 7.43
N PHE A 59 -5.99 0.22 6.49
CA PHE A 59 -6.01 1.68 6.26
C PHE A 59 -7.41 2.26 6.18
N THR A 60 -8.45 1.45 6.14
CA THR A 60 -9.85 1.95 6.13
C THR A 60 -10.76 0.94 6.82
N LEU A 61 -11.54 1.41 7.79
CA LEU A 61 -12.68 0.68 8.31
C LEU A 61 -13.92 1.04 7.47
N VAL A 62 -14.51 0.03 6.81
CA VAL A 62 -15.70 0.20 5.97
C VAL A 62 -16.97 -0.01 6.79
N LYS A 63 -16.98 -1.04 7.64
CA LYS A 63 -18.13 -1.41 8.49
C LYS A 63 -17.67 -2.09 9.76
N ALA A 64 -18.30 -1.76 10.87
CA ALA A 64 -18.21 -2.50 12.13
C ALA A 64 -19.56 -2.44 12.83
N ASP A 65 -20.26 -3.56 12.90
CA ASP A 65 -21.58 -3.61 13.54
C ASP A 65 -21.47 -3.33 15.04
N GLY A 66 -22.27 -2.38 15.53
CA GLY A 66 -22.35 -2.04 16.96
C GLY A 66 -21.20 -1.17 17.49
N ALA A 67 -20.34 -0.62 16.62
CA ALA A 67 -19.32 0.34 16.98
C ALA A 67 -19.67 1.74 16.46
N GLU A 68 -19.37 2.75 17.27
CA GLU A 68 -19.54 4.17 16.94
C GLU A 68 -18.19 4.89 17.00
N PHE A 69 -17.96 5.87 16.14
CA PHE A 69 -16.64 6.50 15.94
C PHE A 69 -16.71 8.02 15.93
N GLU A 70 -17.77 8.61 16.47
CA GLU A 70 -17.94 10.09 16.57
C GLU A 70 -17.59 10.83 15.26
N ASN A 71 -17.91 10.23 14.13
CA ASN A 71 -17.64 10.77 12.79
C ASN A 71 -16.14 10.96 12.47
N SER A 72 -15.21 10.24 13.13
CA SER A 72 -13.76 10.39 12.99
C SER A 72 -13.11 9.12 12.43
N ARG A 73 -12.28 9.27 11.39
CA ARG A 73 -11.44 8.20 10.85
C ARG A 73 -10.30 7.83 11.81
N MET A 74 -9.75 8.79 12.51
CA MET A 74 -8.75 8.53 13.57
C MET A 74 -9.29 7.57 14.62
N GLN A 75 -10.54 7.75 15.05
CA GLN A 75 -11.17 6.83 15.98
C GLN A 75 -11.39 5.45 15.38
N GLN A 76 -11.72 5.36 14.09
CA GLN A 76 -11.83 4.08 13.39
C GLN A 76 -10.50 3.31 13.37
N LEU A 77 -9.39 3.98 13.04
CA LEU A 77 -8.07 3.37 12.99
C LEU A 77 -7.61 2.96 14.40
N SER A 78 -7.74 3.84 15.38
CA SER A 78 -7.42 3.53 16.79
C SER A 78 -8.26 2.37 17.35
N TRP A 79 -9.50 2.23 16.90
CA TRP A 79 -10.33 1.08 17.28
C TRP A 79 -9.81 -0.21 16.66
N LEU A 80 -9.41 -0.20 15.38
CA LEU A 80 -8.81 -1.37 14.72
C LEU A 80 -7.53 -1.83 15.44
N GLU A 81 -6.67 -0.91 15.85
CA GLU A 81 -5.47 -1.22 16.65
C GLU A 81 -5.84 -1.93 17.97
N LYS A 82 -6.87 -1.42 18.66
CA LYS A 82 -7.37 -2.05 19.90
C LYS A 82 -7.97 -3.44 19.68
N GLN A 83 -8.45 -3.74 18.45
CA GLN A 83 -8.88 -5.09 18.07
C GLN A 83 -7.72 -6.00 17.67
N GLY A 84 -6.47 -5.49 17.63
CA GLY A 84 -5.27 -6.26 17.32
C GLY A 84 -4.89 -6.28 15.83
N PHE A 85 -5.48 -5.42 15.00
CA PHE A 85 -5.05 -5.25 13.62
C PHE A 85 -3.79 -4.37 13.55
N GLU A 86 -2.85 -4.73 12.70
CA GLU A 86 -1.81 -3.80 12.27
C GLU A 86 -2.45 -2.73 11.37
N VAL A 87 -2.24 -1.47 11.72
CA VAL A 87 -2.78 -0.31 11.00
C VAL A 87 -1.61 0.46 10.41
N VAL A 88 -1.83 1.09 9.25
CA VAL A 88 -0.82 1.98 8.66
C VAL A 88 -0.47 3.11 9.62
N GLU A 89 0.79 3.57 9.61
CA GLU A 89 1.19 4.78 10.34
C GLU A 89 0.29 5.95 9.93
N HIS A 90 -0.26 6.65 10.91
CA HIS A 90 -1.24 7.70 10.64
C HIS A 90 -1.17 8.81 11.69
N HIS A 91 -1.27 10.04 11.23
CA HIS A 91 -1.27 11.23 12.07
C HIS A 91 -2.45 12.12 11.75
N LEU A 92 -2.95 12.83 12.76
CA LEU A 92 -3.94 13.88 12.55
C LEU A 92 -3.20 15.19 12.25
N ALA A 93 -3.53 15.82 11.13
CA ALA A 93 -2.95 17.10 10.73
C ALA A 93 -4.03 18.13 10.44
N ASP A 94 -3.69 19.39 10.67
CA ASP A 94 -4.48 20.52 10.27
C ASP A 94 -3.68 21.43 9.32
N ARG A 95 -4.27 22.58 8.96
CA ARG A 95 -3.62 23.54 8.06
C ARG A 95 -2.28 24.08 8.60
N ALA A 96 -2.08 24.10 9.91
CA ALA A 96 -0.86 24.63 10.51
C ALA A 96 0.25 23.57 10.59
N SER A 97 -0.11 22.29 10.77
CA SER A 97 0.82 21.18 10.99
C SER A 97 1.09 20.31 9.76
N ILE A 98 0.29 20.41 8.69
CA ILE A 98 0.36 19.49 7.54
C ILE A 98 1.74 19.43 6.89
N GLU A 99 2.47 20.56 6.79
CA GLU A 99 3.81 20.59 6.19
C GLU A 99 4.83 19.86 7.06
N GLU A 100 4.74 20.00 8.39
CA GLU A 100 5.60 19.31 9.35
C GLU A 100 5.33 17.81 9.34
N GLU A 101 4.07 17.39 9.28
CA GLU A 101 3.69 15.98 9.20
C GLU A 101 4.17 15.33 7.90
N VAL A 102 4.03 16.00 6.76
CA VAL A 102 4.55 15.51 5.48
C VAL A 102 6.07 15.39 5.52
N ALA A 103 6.78 16.35 6.09
CA ALA A 103 8.24 16.29 6.25
C ALA A 103 8.65 15.11 7.16
N TRP A 104 7.97 14.93 8.28
CA TRP A 104 8.20 13.81 9.19
C TRP A 104 8.04 12.45 8.49
N PHE A 105 6.94 12.24 7.77
CA PHE A 105 6.73 11.02 7.01
C PHE A 105 7.80 10.81 5.93
N SER A 106 8.25 11.87 5.26
CA SER A 106 9.32 11.82 4.27
C SER A 106 10.63 11.28 4.87
N GLU A 107 10.94 11.66 6.10
CA GLU A 107 12.11 11.16 6.81
C GLU A 107 11.93 9.73 7.32
N GLN A 108 10.72 9.37 7.78
CA GLN A 108 10.47 8.04 8.34
C GLN A 108 10.37 6.95 7.28
N ILE A 109 9.93 7.28 6.07
CA ILE A 109 9.67 6.29 5.01
C ILE A 109 10.90 5.45 4.64
N VAL A 110 12.09 6.02 4.76
CA VAL A 110 13.37 5.34 4.48
C VAL A 110 13.72 4.27 5.53
N HIS A 111 13.08 4.32 6.68
CA HIS A 111 13.25 3.36 7.78
C HIS A 111 12.25 2.21 7.74
N ASN A 112 11.24 2.28 6.87
CA ASN A 112 10.26 1.23 6.72
C ASN A 112 10.89 -0.05 6.14
N ASP A 113 10.53 -1.19 6.71
CA ASP A 113 10.95 -2.50 6.19
C ASP A 113 10.11 -2.97 4.99
N PHE A 114 9.36 -2.08 4.37
CA PHE A 114 8.55 -2.36 3.17
C PHE A 114 8.51 -1.13 2.24
N PRO A 115 8.30 -1.35 0.92
CA PRO A 115 8.26 -0.24 -0.03
C PRO A 115 7.05 0.66 0.22
N SER A 116 7.31 1.97 0.28
CA SER A 116 6.30 3.00 0.37
C SER A 116 6.66 4.15 -0.58
N ASP A 117 5.70 4.60 -1.38
CA ASP A 117 5.91 5.58 -2.44
C ASP A 117 5.22 6.92 -2.18
N GLY A 118 4.56 7.07 -1.04
CA GLY A 118 3.89 8.31 -0.70
C GLY A 118 2.95 8.21 0.50
N LEU A 119 2.12 9.24 0.63
CA LEU A 119 1.10 9.38 1.66
C LEU A 119 -0.29 9.45 1.03
N VAL A 120 -1.30 9.12 1.83
CA VAL A 120 -2.68 9.42 1.50
C VAL A 120 -3.21 10.42 2.52
N LEU A 121 -3.53 11.62 2.08
CA LEU A 121 -4.22 12.62 2.87
C LEU A 121 -5.72 12.36 2.77
N VAL A 122 -6.39 12.21 3.89
CA VAL A 122 -7.83 11.91 3.94
C VAL A 122 -8.50 12.78 4.99
N TYR A 123 -9.71 13.25 4.70
CA TYR A 123 -10.48 13.98 5.71
C TYR A 123 -10.83 13.08 6.89
N ASP A 124 -10.56 13.56 8.12
CA ASP A 124 -10.94 12.84 9.34
C ASP A 124 -12.46 12.81 9.52
N ASP A 125 -13.15 13.93 9.22
CA ASP A 125 -14.60 14.02 9.24
C ASP A 125 -15.22 13.14 8.15
N ILE A 126 -15.81 12.01 8.57
CA ILE A 126 -16.36 10.98 7.68
C ILE A 126 -17.55 11.52 6.89
N ALA A 127 -18.47 12.24 7.54
CA ALA A 127 -19.68 12.77 6.91
C ALA A 127 -19.32 13.84 5.88
N TYR A 128 -18.37 14.71 6.19
CA TYR A 128 -17.85 15.68 5.24
C TYR A 128 -17.20 15.00 4.04
N GLY A 129 -16.30 14.05 4.28
CA GLY A 129 -15.65 13.28 3.24
C GLY A 129 -16.66 12.62 2.29
N GLN A 130 -17.70 11.98 2.83
CA GLN A 130 -18.78 11.36 2.06
C GLN A 130 -19.57 12.40 1.23
N SER A 131 -19.78 13.61 1.77
CA SER A 131 -20.51 14.68 1.08
C SER A 131 -19.81 15.16 -0.19
N LEU A 132 -18.48 14.99 -0.30
CA LEU A 132 -17.70 15.35 -1.49
C LEU A 132 -17.95 14.41 -2.69
N GLY A 133 -18.54 13.24 -2.45
CA GLY A 133 -18.86 12.26 -3.46
C GLY A 133 -17.63 11.57 -4.06
N THR A 134 -17.83 11.04 -5.27
CA THR A 134 -16.80 10.28 -5.98
C THR A 134 -16.60 10.83 -7.38
N THR A 135 -15.41 10.61 -7.94
CA THR A 135 -15.15 10.67 -9.38
C THR A 135 -15.63 9.37 -10.02
N ALA A 136 -15.40 9.17 -11.31
CA ALA A 136 -15.70 7.90 -11.97
C ALA A 136 -14.97 6.68 -11.35
N LYS A 137 -13.85 6.90 -10.63
CA LYS A 137 -13.01 5.82 -10.10
C LYS A 137 -12.64 5.98 -8.62
N PHE A 138 -12.58 7.20 -8.10
CA PHE A 138 -12.00 7.48 -6.78
C PHE A 138 -12.91 8.37 -5.93
N PRO A 139 -12.93 8.19 -4.61
CA PRO A 139 -13.57 9.12 -3.70
C PRO A 139 -12.84 10.48 -3.74
N ARG A 140 -13.57 11.55 -3.42
CA ARG A 140 -13.01 12.92 -3.38
C ARG A 140 -12.55 13.32 -1.99
N ASP A 141 -12.68 12.43 -1.02
CA ASP A 141 -12.29 12.65 0.37
C ASP A 141 -10.80 12.39 0.64
N SER A 142 -10.06 11.97 -0.39
CA SER A 142 -8.66 11.58 -0.23
C SER A 142 -7.79 12.03 -1.41
N TYR A 143 -6.53 12.34 -1.09
CA TYR A 143 -5.51 12.75 -2.05
C TYR A 143 -4.24 11.96 -1.82
N ALA A 144 -3.70 11.37 -2.90
CA ALA A 144 -2.38 10.77 -2.86
C ALA A 144 -1.30 11.84 -3.01
N PHE A 145 -0.39 11.90 -2.06
CA PHE A 145 0.83 12.68 -2.13
C PHE A 145 2.00 11.72 -2.34
N LYS A 146 2.62 11.81 -3.51
CA LYS A 146 3.76 10.96 -3.86
C LYS A 146 5.04 11.73 -3.73
N TRP A 147 6.08 11.06 -3.22
CA TRP A 147 7.43 11.58 -3.23
C TRP A 147 7.91 11.74 -4.67
N ALA A 148 8.83 12.67 -4.88
CA ALA A 148 9.46 12.77 -6.20
C ALA A 148 10.23 11.49 -6.50
N ASP A 149 9.97 10.89 -7.66
CA ASP A 149 10.71 9.72 -8.12
C ASP A 149 12.18 10.09 -8.40
N GLU A 150 13.07 9.15 -8.12
CA GLU A 150 14.46 9.30 -8.50
C GLU A 150 14.60 9.25 -10.04
N ILE A 151 15.06 10.33 -10.63
CA ILE A 151 15.29 10.41 -12.07
C ILE A 151 16.71 9.97 -12.36
N ARG A 152 16.86 8.96 -13.21
CA ARG A 152 18.14 8.49 -13.72
C ARG A 152 18.19 8.57 -15.24
N GLU A 153 19.26 9.09 -15.76
CA GLU A 153 19.51 9.05 -17.21
C GLU A 153 19.96 7.65 -17.61
N THR A 154 19.41 7.16 -18.70
CA THR A 154 19.79 5.88 -19.30
C THR A 154 19.72 5.97 -20.82
N THR A 155 20.26 4.98 -21.51
CA THR A 155 20.19 4.89 -22.98
C THR A 155 19.13 3.86 -23.36
N LEU A 156 18.12 4.30 -24.11
CA LEU A 156 17.14 3.39 -24.69
C LEU A 156 17.84 2.53 -25.76
N LEU A 157 17.84 1.21 -25.56
CA LEU A 157 18.44 0.26 -26.47
C LEU A 157 17.43 -0.22 -27.52
N GLU A 158 16.22 -0.57 -27.09
CA GLU A 158 15.19 -1.14 -27.92
C GLU A 158 13.80 -0.89 -27.32
N ILE A 159 12.76 -0.96 -28.15
CA ILE A 159 11.36 -1.04 -27.72
C ILE A 159 10.80 -2.39 -28.17
N GLU A 160 10.55 -3.28 -27.21
CA GLU A 160 9.83 -4.53 -27.45
C GLU A 160 8.32 -4.29 -27.41
N TRP A 161 7.60 -4.95 -28.31
CA TRP A 161 6.15 -4.91 -28.36
C TRP A 161 5.58 -6.21 -27.81
N SER A 162 4.96 -6.14 -26.61
CA SER A 162 4.44 -7.30 -25.90
C SER A 162 2.91 -7.32 -25.89
N PRO A 163 2.26 -8.39 -26.35
CA PRO A 163 0.81 -8.51 -26.29
C PRO A 163 0.35 -8.77 -24.85
N SER A 164 -0.63 -7.98 -24.39
CA SER A 164 -1.31 -8.23 -23.11
C SER A 164 -2.34 -9.35 -23.25
N ARG A 165 -2.81 -9.86 -22.10
CA ARG A 165 -3.89 -10.87 -22.07
C ARG A 165 -5.19 -10.39 -22.74
N THR A 166 -5.41 -9.10 -22.85
CA THR A 166 -6.60 -8.49 -23.47
C THR A 166 -6.40 -8.15 -24.95
N GLY A 167 -5.25 -8.50 -25.54
CA GLY A 167 -4.92 -8.22 -26.94
C GLY A 167 -4.32 -6.84 -27.21
N LEU A 168 -4.18 -5.99 -26.18
CA LEU A 168 -3.46 -4.72 -26.32
C LEU A 168 -1.96 -5.00 -26.46
N ILE A 169 -1.33 -4.33 -27.39
CA ILE A 169 0.12 -4.38 -27.58
C ILE A 169 0.74 -3.26 -26.77
N ASN A 170 1.56 -3.62 -25.78
CA ASN A 170 2.23 -2.66 -24.90
C ASN A 170 3.68 -2.48 -25.33
N PRO A 171 4.18 -1.25 -25.45
CA PRO A 171 5.61 -1.00 -25.61
C PRO A 171 6.33 -1.23 -24.28
N VAL A 172 7.47 -1.91 -24.34
CA VAL A 172 8.39 -2.13 -23.23
C VAL A 172 9.74 -1.56 -23.61
N ALA A 173 10.21 -0.56 -22.87
CA ALA A 173 11.52 0.02 -23.09
C ALA A 173 12.60 -0.89 -22.49
N ILE A 174 13.62 -1.18 -23.26
CA ILE A 174 14.81 -1.92 -22.85
C ILE A 174 15.97 -0.95 -22.75
N PHE A 175 16.67 -0.92 -21.59
CA PHE A 175 17.78 -0.03 -21.28
C PHE A 175 18.76 -0.66 -20.29
#